data_17e7bb27827411bf4e6b0697c94296e7
#
_entry.id   17e7bb27827411bf4e6b0697c94296e7
#
_cell.length_a   1.000
_cell.length_b   1.000
_cell.length_c   1.000
_cell.angle_alpha   90.00
_cell.angle_beta   90.00
_cell.angle_gamma   90.00
#
_symmetry.space_group_name_H-M   'P 1'
#
loop_
_entity.id
_entity.type
_entity.pdbx_description
1 polymer ?
#
loop_
_entity_poly.entity_id
_entity_poly.type
_entity_poly.pdbx_seq_one_letter_code
_entity_poly.pdbx_strand_id
1 'polypeptide(L)'
;MLLTLSILILAFSTLSFKWPLESGRLTSTFGESRGDHFHDGVDLVCPDDKVYSVTDGQVMYYWDRSIFPLDNDPGGGNLVILQHADDIYSIYMHLLEGSIMPFAEAGKQLAAVGNSGHSYAKHLHISLLKKTLRQSINPLSVFPEYNDAVAPTIDAMYLKIGEKYIQVRDNASIRLTRHYPILVDIKDTVTGAEKLGIYSLAALFNGKQVLDIKFDTIGFSEQGLLVDKKLFPAVMDVKGYYIIDGLKHKQGDNILEITARDYRGNIGVKTFRYSADLDMEQTL
;
A
#
# COMPACT_ATOMS: atom_id res chain seq x y z
N MET A 1 -8.71 61.89 -5.99
CA MET A 1 -8.77 60.89 -4.92
C MET A 1 -8.58 59.53 -5.60
N LEU A 2 -7.28 59.06 -5.69
CA LEU A 2 -6.94 57.77 -6.27
C LEU A 2 -7.14 56.69 -5.23
N LEU A 3 -8.04 55.76 -5.48
CA LEU A 3 -8.14 54.49 -4.71
C LEU A 3 -7.04 53.56 -5.18
N THR A 4 -6.06 53.30 -4.34
CA THR A 4 -5.09 52.23 -4.55
C THR A 4 -5.74 50.90 -4.13
N LEU A 5 -6.04 50.05 -5.13
CA LEU A 5 -6.53 48.71 -4.93
C LEU A 5 -5.33 47.82 -4.56
N SER A 6 -5.18 47.50 -3.26
CA SER A 6 -4.19 46.54 -2.79
C SER A 6 -4.66 45.14 -3.13
N ILE A 7 -4.04 44.52 -4.13
CA ILE A 7 -4.25 43.09 -4.44
C ILE A 7 -3.48 42.29 -3.38
N LEU A 8 -4.22 41.65 -2.48
CA LEU A 8 -3.69 40.65 -1.54
C LEU A 8 -3.43 39.37 -2.32
N ILE A 9 -2.18 39.13 -2.72
CA ILE A 9 -1.77 37.85 -3.30
C ILE A 9 -1.68 36.85 -2.14
N LEU A 10 -2.73 36.01 -1.98
CA LEU A 10 -2.65 34.82 -1.15
C LEU A 10 -1.69 33.85 -1.84
N ALA A 11 -0.48 33.78 -1.35
CA ALA A 11 0.45 32.70 -1.71
C ALA A 11 -0.09 31.40 -1.09
N PHE A 12 -0.74 30.56 -1.90
CA PHE A 12 -0.94 29.15 -1.53
C PHE A 12 0.42 28.49 -1.51
N SER A 13 0.97 28.26 -0.33
CA SER A 13 2.14 27.39 -0.19
C SER A 13 1.66 25.96 -0.48
N THR A 14 1.97 25.43 -1.64
CA THR A 14 1.81 24.01 -1.90
C THR A 14 2.73 23.25 -0.98
N LEU A 15 2.21 22.29 -0.19
CA LEU A 15 3.03 21.40 0.63
C LEU A 15 4.03 20.68 -0.28
N SER A 16 5.31 20.83 0.02
CA SER A 16 6.38 20.11 -0.65
C SER A 16 6.88 19.02 0.30
N PHE A 17 6.70 17.78 -0.09
CA PHE A 17 7.18 16.62 0.66
C PHE A 17 8.60 16.24 0.23
N LYS A 18 9.37 15.69 1.17
CA LYS A 18 10.68 15.08 0.93
C LYS A 18 10.75 13.72 1.61
N TRP A 19 11.68 12.90 1.17
CA TRP A 19 11.95 11.64 1.83
C TRP A 19 12.40 11.87 3.27
N PRO A 20 11.92 11.06 4.24
CA PRO A 20 12.30 11.20 5.66
C PRO A 20 13.70 10.70 5.96
N LEU A 21 14.35 10.02 5.00
CA LEU A 21 15.71 9.49 5.08
C LEU A 21 16.53 10.01 3.89
N GLU A 22 17.77 10.48 4.12
CA GLU A 22 18.60 11.08 3.05
C GLU A 22 19.02 10.08 1.97
N SER A 23 19.26 8.81 2.34
CA SER A 23 19.68 7.73 1.44
C SER A 23 18.81 6.46 1.61
N GLY A 24 17.50 6.67 1.84
CA GLY A 24 16.55 5.60 2.09
C GLY A 24 16.31 4.72 0.86
N ARG A 25 16.21 3.40 1.08
CA ARG A 25 15.74 2.43 0.10
C ARG A 25 14.36 1.92 0.50
N LEU A 26 13.43 1.93 -0.46
CA LEU A 26 12.09 1.39 -0.30
C LEU A 26 12.15 -0.13 -0.17
N THR A 27 11.52 -0.69 0.86
CA THR A 27 11.47 -2.14 1.12
C THR A 27 10.04 -2.67 1.16
N SER A 28 9.04 -1.79 1.30
CA SER A 28 7.63 -2.15 1.21
C SER A 28 6.81 -0.93 0.79
N THR A 29 5.83 -1.15 -0.07
CA THR A 29 4.97 -0.12 -0.65
C THR A 29 3.61 -0.04 0.05
N PHE A 30 2.90 1.04 -0.23
CA PHE A 30 1.54 1.26 0.23
C PHE A 30 0.57 0.22 -0.38
N GLY A 31 -0.39 -0.26 0.42
CA GLY A 31 -1.40 -1.21 -0.05
C GLY A 31 -0.95 -2.67 -0.12
N GLU A 32 0.29 -3.00 0.24
CA GLU A 32 0.73 -4.39 0.33
C GLU A 32 -0.05 -5.17 1.39
N SER A 33 -0.07 -6.50 1.23
CA SER A 33 -0.66 -7.40 2.23
C SER A 33 0.22 -7.48 3.48
N ARG A 34 -0.39 -7.33 4.65
CA ARG A 34 0.17 -7.70 5.96
C ARG A 34 -0.44 -9.00 6.49
N GLY A 35 -1.09 -9.78 5.62
CA GLY A 35 -1.73 -11.06 5.93
C GLY A 35 -3.22 -10.93 6.23
N ASP A 36 -3.62 -9.92 6.98
CA ASP A 36 -5.00 -9.65 7.39
C ASP A 36 -5.46 -8.21 7.12
N HIS A 37 -4.55 -7.31 6.75
CA HIS A 37 -4.84 -5.92 6.44
C HIS A 37 -3.88 -5.37 5.38
N PHE A 38 -4.20 -4.17 4.84
CA PHE A 38 -3.35 -3.43 3.93
C PHE A 38 -2.25 -2.66 4.68
N HIS A 39 -1.07 -2.58 4.12
CA HIS A 39 -0.01 -1.69 4.57
C HIS A 39 -0.40 -0.23 4.29
N ASP A 40 -0.57 0.58 5.33
CA ASP A 40 -1.09 1.94 5.24
C ASP A 40 0.00 3.03 5.14
N GLY A 41 1.23 2.63 4.86
CA GLY A 41 2.40 3.48 4.71
C GLY A 41 3.41 2.91 3.73
N VAL A 42 4.67 3.31 3.88
CA VAL A 42 5.83 2.73 3.20
C VAL A 42 6.92 2.41 4.21
N ASP A 43 7.70 1.36 3.93
CA ASP A 43 8.82 0.96 4.75
C ASP A 43 10.14 1.30 4.06
N LEU A 44 11.05 1.92 4.81
CA LEU A 44 12.32 2.42 4.34
C LEU A 44 13.47 1.94 5.21
N VAL A 45 14.57 1.55 4.59
CA VAL A 45 15.84 1.28 5.28
C VAL A 45 16.91 2.25 4.81
N CYS A 46 17.81 2.63 5.70
CA CYS A 46 18.95 3.49 5.35
C CYS A 46 20.20 3.15 6.20
N PRO A 47 21.40 3.50 5.72
CA PRO A 47 22.65 3.23 6.44
C PRO A 47 22.89 4.13 7.65
N ASP A 48 22.42 5.40 7.63
CA ASP A 48 22.74 6.43 8.63
C ASP A 48 21.67 6.57 9.73
N ASP A 49 20.54 5.88 9.59
CA ASP A 49 19.44 5.81 10.55
C ASP A 49 18.75 7.12 10.95
N LYS A 50 19.13 8.26 10.39
CA LYS A 50 18.58 9.56 10.78
C LYS A 50 17.24 9.80 10.12
N VAL A 51 16.23 10.06 10.94
CA VAL A 51 14.85 10.34 10.50
C VAL A 51 14.60 11.84 10.57
N TYR A 52 14.05 12.40 9.49
CA TYR A 52 13.68 13.80 9.35
C TYR A 52 12.19 13.97 9.08
N SER A 53 11.64 15.14 9.38
CA SER A 53 10.27 15.47 8.99
C SER A 53 10.13 15.49 7.45
N VAL A 54 9.06 14.91 6.92
CA VAL A 54 8.76 14.88 5.46
C VAL A 54 8.42 16.25 4.90
N THR A 55 7.95 17.17 5.73
CA THR A 55 7.67 18.58 5.42
C THR A 55 7.58 19.36 6.74
N ASP A 56 7.42 20.68 6.68
CA ASP A 56 7.22 21.50 7.87
C ASP A 56 5.98 21.05 8.65
N GLY A 57 6.10 20.98 9.97
CA GLY A 57 5.01 20.50 10.82
C GLY A 57 5.33 20.66 12.30
N GLN A 58 4.32 20.38 13.12
CA GLN A 58 4.40 20.42 14.57
C GLN A 58 4.19 19.02 15.14
N VAL A 59 5.03 18.62 16.12
CA VAL A 59 4.82 17.36 16.84
C VAL A 59 3.53 17.48 17.67
N MET A 60 2.60 16.56 17.39
CA MET A 60 1.30 16.48 18.08
C MET A 60 1.27 15.39 19.14
N TYR A 61 2.01 14.31 18.90
CA TYR A 61 2.10 13.17 19.79
C TYR A 61 3.42 12.43 19.56
N TYR A 62 3.95 11.86 20.62
CA TYR A 62 5.03 10.87 20.54
C TYR A 62 4.90 9.88 21.69
N TRP A 63 5.38 8.66 21.46
CA TRP A 63 5.55 7.65 22.47
C TRP A 63 6.95 7.06 22.37
N ASP A 64 7.66 7.04 23.49
CA ASP A 64 9.01 6.49 23.59
C ASP A 64 9.10 5.67 24.88
N ARG A 65 9.47 4.41 24.77
CA ARG A 65 9.56 3.47 25.89
C ARG A 65 10.44 3.99 27.02
N SER A 66 11.50 4.72 26.69
CA SER A 66 12.40 5.30 27.69
C SER A 66 11.75 6.40 28.54
N ILE A 67 10.71 7.06 27.99
CA ILE A 67 9.98 8.16 28.64
C ILE A 67 8.70 7.62 29.32
N PHE A 68 8.03 6.67 28.67
CA PHE A 68 6.76 6.08 29.11
C PHE A 68 6.88 4.57 29.40
N PRO A 69 7.77 4.15 30.34
CA PRO A 69 8.10 2.73 30.52
C PRO A 69 6.95 1.87 31.06
N LEU A 70 5.95 2.50 31.68
CA LEU A 70 4.79 1.82 32.26
C LEU A 70 3.56 1.83 31.35
N ASP A 71 3.57 2.62 30.26
CA ASP A 71 2.47 2.69 29.33
C ASP A 71 2.51 1.53 28.34
N ASN A 72 1.35 1.14 27.86
CA ASN A 72 1.25 0.15 26.79
C ASN A 72 1.78 0.71 25.48
N ASP A 73 2.50 -0.13 24.73
CA ASP A 73 2.92 0.16 23.37
C ASP A 73 1.67 0.40 22.50
N PRO A 74 1.58 1.51 21.76
CA PRO A 74 0.46 1.80 20.86
C PRO A 74 0.43 0.91 19.59
N GLY A 75 1.32 -0.08 19.47
CA GLY A 75 1.42 -1.03 18.34
C GLY A 75 2.54 -0.69 17.38
N GLY A 76 2.78 0.58 17.12
CA GLY A 76 3.87 1.07 16.25
C GLY A 76 5.23 1.15 16.92
N GLY A 77 5.36 0.73 18.20
CA GLY A 77 6.56 0.92 18.98
C GLY A 77 6.81 2.39 19.30
N ASN A 78 8.08 2.77 19.42
CA ASN A 78 8.45 4.17 19.56
C ASN A 78 8.04 4.91 18.30
N LEU A 79 7.25 5.97 18.44
CA LEU A 79 6.65 6.67 17.32
C LEU A 79 6.53 8.17 17.57
N VAL A 80 6.42 8.93 16.50
CA VAL A 80 6.11 10.36 16.53
C VAL A 80 5.08 10.70 15.44
N ILE A 81 4.14 11.58 15.78
CA ILE A 81 3.10 12.09 14.88
C ILE A 81 3.28 13.60 14.74
N LEU A 82 3.43 14.05 13.50
CA LEU A 82 3.47 15.47 13.17
C LEU A 82 2.18 15.87 12.46
N GLN A 83 1.69 17.06 12.81
CA GLN A 83 0.65 17.75 12.05
C GLN A 83 1.30 18.73 11.07
N HIS A 84 0.85 18.68 9.84
CA HIS A 84 1.22 19.60 8.75
C HIS A 84 0.05 20.48 8.34
N ALA A 85 0.25 21.36 7.39
CA ALA A 85 -0.84 22.09 6.75
C ALA A 85 -1.84 21.13 6.06
N ASP A 86 -2.99 21.65 5.65
CA ASP A 86 -4.05 20.93 4.91
C ASP A 86 -4.58 19.66 5.59
N ASP A 87 -4.55 19.64 6.94
CA ASP A 87 -5.03 18.51 7.77
C ASP A 87 -4.30 17.18 7.48
N ILE A 88 -3.04 17.25 7.06
CA ILE A 88 -2.18 16.10 6.85
C ILE A 88 -1.36 15.83 8.10
N TYR A 89 -1.24 14.57 8.44
CA TYR A 89 -0.39 14.06 9.52
C TYR A 89 0.60 13.06 8.97
N SER A 90 1.85 13.12 9.41
CA SER A 90 2.84 12.06 9.19
C SER A 90 3.08 11.29 10.47
N ILE A 91 3.14 9.97 10.36
CA ILE A 91 3.31 9.03 11.46
C ILE A 91 4.57 8.22 11.19
N TYR A 92 5.56 8.36 12.05
CA TYR A 92 6.86 7.66 11.99
C TYR A 92 6.88 6.60 13.06
N MET A 93 7.05 5.32 12.69
CA MET A 93 6.99 4.20 13.62
C MET A 93 8.29 3.39 13.63
N HIS A 94 8.37 2.47 14.58
CA HIS A 94 9.48 1.55 14.82
C HIS A 94 10.80 2.25 15.16
N LEU A 95 10.72 3.47 15.73
CA LEU A 95 11.88 4.31 16.03
C LEU A 95 12.75 3.69 17.13
N LEU A 96 14.01 4.09 17.16
CA LEU A 96 14.97 3.69 18.20
C LEU A 96 14.57 4.33 19.55
N GLU A 97 14.57 3.53 20.59
CA GLU A 97 14.28 3.98 21.96
C GLU A 97 15.25 5.09 22.38
N GLY A 98 14.72 6.14 22.98
CA GLY A 98 15.48 7.29 23.46
C GLY A 98 16.02 8.21 22.35
N SER A 99 15.60 8.02 21.09
CA SER A 99 16.07 8.84 19.98
C SER A 99 15.13 9.97 19.58
N ILE A 100 13.89 9.99 20.08
CA ILE A 100 12.88 10.97 19.65
C ILE A 100 13.22 12.36 20.18
N MET A 101 13.24 13.35 19.29
CA MET A 101 13.49 14.77 19.58
C MET A 101 12.20 15.58 19.36
N PRO A 102 11.26 15.60 20.33
CA PRO A 102 9.91 16.15 20.12
C PRO A 102 9.87 17.66 19.90
N PHE A 103 10.97 18.35 20.15
CA PHE A 103 11.12 19.80 19.97
C PHE A 103 12.12 20.13 18.85
N ALA A 104 12.40 19.18 17.95
CA ALA A 104 13.31 19.45 16.85
C ALA A 104 12.73 20.53 15.92
N GLU A 105 13.59 21.49 15.53
CA GLU A 105 13.25 22.49 14.54
C GLU A 105 13.07 21.85 13.15
N ALA A 106 12.36 22.55 12.28
CA ALA A 106 12.16 22.12 10.90
C ALA A 106 13.52 21.84 10.20
N GLY A 107 13.61 20.69 9.53
CA GLY A 107 14.85 20.26 8.86
C GLY A 107 15.93 19.67 9.77
N LYS A 108 15.71 19.59 11.09
CA LYS A 108 16.60 18.87 12.02
C LYS A 108 16.17 17.40 12.15
N GLN A 109 17.09 16.59 12.65
CA GLN A 109 16.80 15.19 12.94
C GLN A 109 15.65 15.08 13.95
N LEU A 110 14.65 14.29 13.62
CA LEU A 110 13.46 14.03 14.43
C LEU A 110 13.64 12.83 15.36
N ALA A 111 14.29 11.77 14.85
CA ALA A 111 14.51 10.51 15.55
C ALA A 111 15.61 9.68 14.85
N ALA A 112 15.76 8.42 15.28
CA ALA A 112 16.56 7.42 14.58
C ALA A 112 15.71 6.17 14.26
N VAL A 113 16.05 5.51 13.15
CA VAL A 113 15.43 4.25 12.74
C VAL A 113 15.72 3.15 13.77
N GLY A 114 14.70 2.41 14.16
CA GLY A 114 14.79 1.32 15.12
C GLY A 114 14.15 0.03 14.63
N ASN A 115 13.71 -0.78 15.61
CA ASN A 115 12.99 -2.05 15.42
C ASN A 115 12.03 -2.28 16.58
N SER A 116 11.31 -1.24 17.02
CA SER A 116 10.38 -1.31 18.14
C SER A 116 8.96 -1.64 17.69
N GLY A 117 8.12 -2.13 18.62
CA GLY A 117 6.74 -2.51 18.31
C GLY A 117 6.61 -3.76 17.45
N HIS A 118 5.57 -3.82 16.63
CA HIS A 118 5.32 -4.94 15.71
C HIS A 118 6.22 -4.83 14.44
N SER A 119 7.50 -5.10 14.63
CA SER A 119 8.51 -5.02 13.56
C SER A 119 9.42 -6.24 13.57
N TYR A 120 9.73 -6.78 12.38
CA TYR A 120 10.60 -7.96 12.23
C TYR A 120 12.06 -7.60 11.97
N ALA A 121 12.34 -6.39 11.49
CA ALA A 121 13.68 -5.93 11.14
C ALA A 121 13.78 -4.42 11.27
N LYS A 122 15.01 -3.91 11.35
CA LYS A 122 15.27 -2.47 11.45
C LYS A 122 14.81 -1.73 10.19
N HIS A 123 13.80 -0.88 10.30
CA HIS A 123 13.27 -0.03 9.23
C HIS A 123 12.49 1.15 9.82
N LEU A 124 12.24 2.15 8.99
CA LEU A 124 11.28 3.21 9.25
C LEU A 124 9.98 2.87 8.52
N HIS A 125 8.87 2.76 9.25
CA HIS A 125 7.54 2.82 8.68
C HIS A 125 7.07 4.28 8.72
N ILE A 126 6.57 4.80 7.59
CA ILE A 126 5.97 6.13 7.50
C ILE A 126 4.62 6.09 6.80
N SER A 127 3.60 6.61 7.50
CA SER A 127 2.24 6.82 6.96
C SER A 127 1.93 8.31 6.84
N LEU A 128 1.10 8.65 5.86
CA LEU A 128 0.48 9.97 5.72
C LEU A 128 -1.02 9.85 5.90
N LEU A 129 -1.59 10.59 6.86
CA LEU A 129 -3.00 10.54 7.20
C LEU A 129 -3.69 11.86 6.84
N LYS A 130 -4.81 11.80 6.12
CA LYS A 130 -5.77 12.89 5.97
C LYS A 130 -6.87 12.71 7.02
N LYS A 131 -6.74 13.40 8.15
CA LYS A 131 -7.56 13.15 9.35
C LYS A 131 -9.06 13.36 9.11
N THR A 132 -9.46 14.48 8.49
CA THR A 132 -10.88 14.79 8.21
C THR A 132 -11.54 13.75 7.31
N LEU A 133 -10.79 13.10 6.41
CA LEU A 133 -11.29 12.07 5.52
C LEU A 133 -11.16 10.66 6.13
N ARG A 134 -10.53 10.51 7.30
CA ARG A 134 -10.25 9.22 7.94
C ARG A 134 -9.63 8.22 6.97
N GLN A 135 -8.55 8.64 6.31
CA GLN A 135 -7.85 7.79 5.34
C GLN A 135 -6.36 8.05 5.34
N SER A 136 -5.57 7.01 5.12
CA SER A 136 -4.17 7.13 4.74
C SER A 136 -4.06 7.51 3.26
N ILE A 137 -3.14 8.41 2.96
CA ILE A 137 -2.76 8.80 1.61
C ILE A 137 -1.52 8.00 1.23
N ASN A 138 -1.46 7.53 0.00
CA ASN A 138 -0.27 6.86 -0.49
C ASN A 138 0.96 7.82 -0.48
N PRO A 139 2.00 7.55 0.33
CA PRO A 139 3.17 8.42 0.40
C PRO A 139 3.90 8.56 -0.94
N LEU A 140 3.89 7.51 -1.78
CA LEU A 140 4.55 7.49 -3.08
C LEU A 140 3.89 8.41 -4.11
N SER A 141 2.66 8.91 -3.84
CA SER A 141 2.00 9.89 -4.70
C SER A 141 2.43 11.33 -4.43
N VAL A 142 3.09 11.60 -3.29
CA VAL A 142 3.47 12.96 -2.86
C VAL A 142 4.97 13.12 -2.59
N PHE A 143 5.70 12.04 -2.32
CA PHE A 143 7.16 12.07 -2.18
C PHE A 143 7.84 12.27 -3.54
N PRO A 144 9.08 12.82 -3.55
CA PRO A 144 9.87 12.87 -4.77
C PRO A 144 10.00 11.51 -5.43
N GLU A 145 10.05 11.51 -6.76
CA GLU A 145 10.17 10.28 -7.53
C GLU A 145 11.43 9.48 -7.16
N TYR A 146 11.30 8.17 -7.14
CA TYR A 146 12.43 7.23 -7.06
C TYR A 146 12.64 6.55 -8.42
N ASN A 147 13.86 6.07 -8.65
CA ASN A 147 14.19 5.39 -9.91
C ASN A 147 13.65 3.97 -9.88
N ASP A 148 12.79 3.66 -10.84
CA ASP A 148 12.27 2.34 -11.11
C ASP A 148 11.88 2.25 -12.59
N ALA A 149 12.43 1.27 -13.28
CA ALA A 149 12.17 1.00 -14.69
C ALA A 149 11.71 -0.46 -14.92
N VAL A 150 11.42 -1.17 -13.84
CA VAL A 150 11.01 -2.58 -13.88
C VAL A 150 9.49 -2.66 -13.82
N ALA A 151 8.88 -3.31 -14.78
CA ALA A 151 7.43 -3.52 -14.78
C ALA A 151 7.04 -4.66 -13.81
N PRO A 152 5.85 -4.58 -13.18
CA PRO A 152 5.32 -5.66 -12.36
C PRO A 152 5.24 -6.97 -13.14
N THR A 153 5.52 -8.09 -12.46
CA THR A 153 5.36 -9.43 -13.02
C THR A 153 4.10 -10.09 -12.47
N ILE A 154 3.35 -10.74 -13.38
CA ILE A 154 2.18 -11.53 -13.05
C ILE A 154 2.60 -12.99 -13.16
N ASP A 155 2.94 -13.60 -12.03
CA ASP A 155 3.64 -14.88 -12.02
C ASP A 155 2.70 -16.05 -12.27
N ALA A 156 1.61 -16.16 -11.52
CA ALA A 156 0.73 -17.32 -11.54
C ALA A 156 -0.73 -16.96 -11.26
N MET A 157 -1.61 -17.85 -11.69
CA MET A 157 -3.05 -17.81 -11.45
C MET A 157 -3.46 -19.07 -10.67
N TYR A 158 -4.35 -18.90 -9.68
CA TYR A 158 -4.83 -19.98 -8.81
C TYR A 158 -6.35 -19.96 -8.67
N LEU A 159 -6.92 -21.13 -8.44
CA LEU A 159 -8.24 -21.29 -7.82
C LEU A 159 -8.04 -21.67 -6.35
N LYS A 160 -8.78 -21.01 -5.46
CA LYS A 160 -8.81 -21.41 -4.04
C LYS A 160 -10.05 -22.28 -3.78
N ILE A 161 -9.83 -23.54 -3.42
CA ILE A 161 -10.87 -24.51 -3.09
C ILE A 161 -10.65 -24.97 -1.65
N GLY A 162 -11.46 -24.45 -0.73
CA GLY A 162 -11.16 -24.56 0.70
C GLY A 162 -9.83 -23.90 1.01
N GLU A 163 -8.92 -24.61 1.67
CA GLU A 163 -7.56 -24.13 1.99
C GLU A 163 -6.51 -24.46 0.91
N LYS A 164 -6.93 -25.08 -0.21
CA LYS A 164 -6.00 -25.49 -1.27
C LYS A 164 -5.93 -24.46 -2.38
N TYR A 165 -4.71 -24.15 -2.81
CA TYR A 165 -4.42 -23.33 -3.98
C TYR A 165 -4.07 -24.23 -5.16
N ILE A 166 -4.92 -24.25 -6.16
CA ILE A 166 -4.75 -25.04 -7.37
C ILE A 166 -4.27 -24.10 -8.47
N GLN A 167 -2.99 -24.23 -8.85
CA GLN A 167 -2.45 -23.43 -9.94
C GLN A 167 -3.10 -23.81 -11.26
N VAL A 168 -3.64 -22.83 -11.95
CA VAL A 168 -4.19 -22.98 -13.30
C VAL A 168 -3.11 -22.53 -14.28
N ARG A 169 -2.55 -23.48 -15.02
CA ARG A 169 -1.56 -23.20 -16.07
C ARG A 169 -2.26 -22.70 -17.32
N ASP A 170 -1.52 -21.97 -18.14
CA ASP A 170 -2.04 -21.57 -19.45
C ASP A 170 -2.42 -22.79 -20.30
N ASN A 171 -3.56 -22.70 -20.99
CA ASN A 171 -4.19 -23.78 -21.77
C ASN A 171 -4.56 -25.04 -20.97
N ALA A 172 -4.70 -24.95 -19.63
CA ALA A 172 -5.17 -26.06 -18.83
C ALA A 172 -6.66 -26.32 -19.06
N SER A 173 -7.09 -27.58 -18.88
CA SER A 173 -8.50 -27.94 -18.74
C SER A 173 -8.82 -28.15 -17.26
N ILE A 174 -9.88 -27.51 -16.77
CA ILE A 174 -10.28 -27.56 -15.36
C ILE A 174 -11.78 -27.88 -15.25
N ARG A 175 -12.13 -28.72 -14.27
CA ARG A 175 -13.55 -28.99 -13.93
C ARG A 175 -13.97 -28.07 -12.80
N LEU A 176 -15.08 -27.37 -12.97
CA LEU A 176 -15.62 -26.41 -12.02
C LEU A 176 -17.05 -26.80 -11.61
N THR A 177 -17.29 -26.93 -10.30
CA THR A 177 -18.61 -27.17 -9.71
C THR A 177 -19.36 -25.89 -9.35
N ARG A 178 -18.70 -24.74 -9.44
CA ARG A 178 -19.25 -23.39 -9.24
C ARG A 178 -18.34 -22.33 -9.89
N HIS A 179 -18.79 -21.08 -9.91
CA HIS A 179 -17.95 -19.96 -10.30
C HIS A 179 -17.01 -19.60 -9.16
N TYR A 180 -15.77 -20.06 -9.22
CA TYR A 180 -14.74 -19.72 -8.25
C TYR A 180 -14.09 -18.38 -8.59
N PRO A 181 -13.70 -17.57 -7.60
CA PRO A 181 -12.79 -16.46 -7.83
C PRO A 181 -11.41 -16.98 -8.28
N ILE A 182 -10.70 -16.17 -9.03
CA ILE A 182 -9.31 -16.41 -9.41
C ILE A 182 -8.41 -15.56 -8.52
N LEU A 183 -7.33 -16.17 -8.03
CA LEU A 183 -6.29 -15.48 -7.30
C LEU A 183 -5.06 -15.34 -8.19
N VAL A 184 -4.42 -14.17 -8.14
CA VAL A 184 -3.26 -13.88 -9.00
C VAL A 184 -2.09 -13.45 -8.14
N ASP A 185 -0.95 -14.11 -8.34
CA ASP A 185 0.34 -13.73 -7.75
C ASP A 185 0.98 -12.67 -8.62
N ILE A 186 1.06 -11.44 -8.08
CA ILE A 186 1.67 -10.30 -8.75
C ILE A 186 2.69 -9.71 -7.80
N LYS A 187 3.85 -9.35 -8.32
CA LYS A 187 4.90 -8.67 -7.59
C LYS A 187 5.57 -7.61 -8.44
N ASP A 188 6.09 -6.63 -7.77
CA ASP A 188 6.94 -5.61 -8.35
C ASP A 188 8.33 -5.65 -7.70
N THR A 189 9.34 -5.10 -8.35
CA THR A 189 10.70 -5.00 -7.84
C THR A 189 11.38 -3.76 -8.39
N VAL A 190 12.13 -3.04 -7.56
CA VAL A 190 12.97 -1.92 -8.02
C VAL A 190 14.36 -2.40 -8.42
N THR A 191 14.98 -3.24 -7.58
CA THR A 191 16.34 -3.76 -7.79
C THR A 191 16.37 -5.25 -8.13
N GLY A 192 15.20 -5.90 -8.20
CA GLY A 192 15.07 -7.35 -8.45
C GLY A 192 15.17 -8.22 -7.19
N ALA A 193 15.43 -7.64 -6.02
CA ALA A 193 15.56 -8.36 -4.76
C ALA A 193 14.34 -8.21 -3.84
N GLU A 194 13.63 -7.10 -3.94
CA GLU A 194 12.43 -6.82 -3.15
C GLU A 194 11.19 -7.48 -3.78
N LYS A 195 10.20 -7.79 -2.96
CA LYS A 195 8.83 -8.06 -3.41
C LYS A 195 7.96 -6.89 -2.98
N LEU A 196 7.75 -5.94 -3.89
CA LEU A 196 6.91 -4.77 -3.68
C LEU A 196 5.49 -5.00 -4.18
N GLY A 197 4.55 -4.22 -3.67
CA GLY A 197 3.18 -4.16 -4.16
C GLY A 197 3.04 -3.30 -5.40
N ILE A 198 1.87 -3.38 -6.02
CA ILE A 198 1.53 -2.61 -7.23
C ILE A 198 0.63 -1.42 -6.90
N TYR A 199 0.65 -0.40 -7.77
CA TYR A 199 -0.21 0.78 -7.65
C TYR A 199 -1.65 0.50 -8.10
N SER A 200 -1.83 -0.23 -9.20
CA SER A 200 -3.17 -0.53 -9.70
C SER A 200 -3.25 -1.89 -10.40
N LEU A 201 -4.44 -2.46 -10.37
CA LEU A 201 -4.76 -3.75 -10.98
C LEU A 201 -6.08 -3.64 -11.74
N ALA A 202 -6.06 -3.96 -13.04
CA ALA A 202 -7.25 -4.13 -13.85
C ALA A 202 -7.31 -5.56 -14.41
N ALA A 203 -8.53 -6.11 -14.52
CA ALA A 203 -8.75 -7.41 -15.11
C ALA A 203 -9.96 -7.44 -16.03
N LEU A 204 -9.78 -8.03 -17.22
CA LEU A 204 -10.86 -8.37 -18.15
C LEU A 204 -11.05 -9.88 -18.16
N PHE A 205 -12.28 -10.32 -17.97
CA PHE A 205 -12.64 -11.73 -18.07
C PHE A 205 -13.62 -11.96 -19.21
N ASN A 206 -13.20 -12.74 -20.22
CA ASN A 206 -13.94 -12.96 -21.46
C ASN A 206 -14.35 -11.63 -22.12
N GLY A 207 -13.43 -10.64 -22.14
CA GLY A 207 -13.63 -9.32 -22.72
C GLY A 207 -14.46 -8.35 -21.86
N LYS A 208 -14.91 -8.75 -20.66
CA LYS A 208 -15.65 -7.89 -19.74
C LYS A 208 -14.77 -7.47 -18.57
N GLN A 209 -14.75 -6.19 -18.22
CA GLN A 209 -14.05 -5.69 -17.04
C GLN A 209 -14.71 -6.24 -15.77
N VAL A 210 -13.91 -6.90 -14.93
CA VAL A 210 -14.32 -7.52 -13.67
C VAL A 210 -13.61 -6.95 -12.46
N LEU A 211 -12.46 -6.31 -12.67
CA LEU A 211 -11.70 -5.60 -11.62
C LEU A 211 -11.08 -4.33 -12.19
N ASP A 212 -11.10 -3.27 -11.41
CA ASP A 212 -10.29 -2.06 -11.56
C ASP A 212 -10.12 -1.48 -10.17
N ILE A 213 -8.90 -1.47 -9.64
CA ILE A 213 -8.59 -1.03 -8.28
C ILE A 213 -7.30 -0.22 -8.29
N LYS A 214 -7.26 0.83 -7.46
CA LYS A 214 -6.09 1.69 -7.27
C LYS A 214 -5.78 1.88 -5.80
N PHE A 215 -4.50 1.85 -5.49
CA PHE A 215 -3.98 2.06 -4.13
C PHE A 215 -3.58 3.53 -3.90
N ASP A 216 -4.52 4.46 -4.14
CA ASP A 216 -4.34 5.89 -3.87
C ASP A 216 -4.50 6.22 -2.40
N THR A 217 -5.50 5.61 -1.77
CA THR A 217 -5.85 5.83 -0.36
C THR A 217 -6.33 4.55 0.30
N ILE A 218 -6.14 4.46 1.62
CA ILE A 218 -6.73 3.44 2.48
C ILE A 218 -7.63 4.12 3.48
N GLY A 219 -8.94 3.85 3.38
CA GLY A 219 -9.96 4.35 4.30
C GLY A 219 -10.03 3.52 5.59
N PHE A 220 -10.41 4.16 6.69
CA PHE A 220 -10.65 3.51 7.98
C PHE A 220 -12.14 3.34 8.23
N SER A 221 -12.56 2.12 8.52
CA SER A 221 -13.93 1.77 8.90
C SER A 221 -13.96 0.95 10.18
N GLU A 222 -15.15 0.76 10.76
CA GLU A 222 -15.33 -0.14 11.92
C GLU A 222 -15.02 -1.61 11.59
N GLN A 223 -15.09 -1.98 10.31
CA GLN A 223 -14.84 -3.34 9.84
C GLN A 223 -13.39 -3.57 9.42
N GLY A 224 -12.55 -2.53 9.36
CA GLY A 224 -11.15 -2.60 8.95
C GLY A 224 -10.79 -1.59 7.87
N LEU A 225 -9.66 -1.82 7.24
CA LEU A 225 -9.09 -0.96 6.20
C LEU A 225 -9.74 -1.23 4.84
N LEU A 226 -9.98 -0.16 4.09
CA LEU A 226 -10.68 -0.19 2.80
C LEU A 226 -9.81 0.39 1.68
N VAL A 227 -9.74 -0.31 0.57
CA VAL A 227 -9.25 0.21 -0.73
C VAL A 227 -10.41 0.18 -1.72
N ASP A 228 -10.72 1.31 -2.37
CA ASP A 228 -11.87 1.44 -3.28
C ASP A 228 -13.19 0.88 -2.67
N LYS A 229 -13.43 1.18 -1.38
CA LYS A 229 -14.58 0.72 -0.59
C LYS A 229 -14.62 -0.81 -0.37
N LYS A 230 -13.57 -1.53 -0.69
CA LYS A 230 -13.45 -2.98 -0.46
C LYS A 230 -12.54 -3.26 0.74
N LEU A 231 -13.00 -4.14 1.61
CA LEU A 231 -12.19 -4.67 2.71
C LEU A 231 -11.03 -5.53 2.19
N PHE A 232 -9.98 -5.68 2.99
CA PHE A 232 -8.81 -6.49 2.65
C PHE A 232 -9.16 -7.88 2.09
N PRO A 233 -10.03 -8.72 2.72
CA PRO A 233 -10.31 -10.06 2.22
C PRO A 233 -11.12 -10.11 0.91
N ALA A 234 -11.61 -8.96 0.43
CA ALA A 234 -12.24 -8.85 -0.90
C ALA A 234 -11.23 -8.44 -1.99
N VAL A 235 -10.01 -8.07 -1.62
CA VAL A 235 -8.94 -7.61 -2.54
C VAL A 235 -7.76 -8.56 -2.55
N MET A 236 -7.36 -9.06 -1.38
CA MET A 236 -6.21 -9.95 -1.21
C MET A 236 -6.52 -11.08 -0.25
N ASP A 237 -5.85 -12.19 -0.43
CA ASP A 237 -5.86 -13.28 0.54
C ASP A 237 -4.67 -13.18 1.53
N VAL A 238 -4.61 -14.11 2.48
CA VAL A 238 -3.55 -14.17 3.51
C VAL A 238 -2.14 -14.40 2.94
N LYS A 239 -2.01 -14.82 1.67
CA LYS A 239 -0.72 -14.94 0.97
C LYS A 239 -0.35 -13.68 0.19
N GLY A 240 -1.24 -12.67 0.18
CA GLY A 240 -1.08 -11.47 -0.62
C GLY A 240 -1.37 -11.67 -2.11
N TYR A 241 -2.10 -12.72 -2.48
CA TYR A 241 -2.60 -12.88 -3.85
C TYR A 241 -3.82 -12.00 -4.06
N TYR A 242 -3.88 -11.32 -5.20
CA TYR A 242 -5.00 -10.46 -5.57
C TYR A 242 -6.21 -11.30 -5.98
N ILE A 243 -7.38 -10.99 -5.46
CA ILE A 243 -8.62 -11.72 -5.69
C ILE A 243 -9.39 -11.06 -6.84
N ILE A 244 -9.71 -11.84 -7.86
CA ILE A 244 -10.57 -11.47 -8.97
C ILE A 244 -11.87 -12.29 -8.83
N ASP A 245 -12.91 -11.66 -8.31
CA ASP A 245 -14.20 -12.27 -8.01
C ASP A 245 -15.28 -11.86 -9.02
N GLY A 246 -16.49 -12.44 -8.88
CA GLY A 246 -17.63 -12.18 -9.75
C GLY A 246 -17.50 -12.77 -11.16
N LEU A 247 -16.60 -13.73 -11.35
CA LEU A 247 -16.33 -14.37 -12.62
C LEU A 247 -17.47 -15.31 -13.01
N LYS A 248 -17.96 -15.19 -14.24
CA LYS A 248 -18.89 -16.14 -14.85
C LYS A 248 -18.14 -17.00 -15.88
N HIS A 249 -17.56 -18.11 -15.40
CA HIS A 249 -16.88 -19.06 -16.27
C HIS A 249 -17.87 -19.61 -17.32
N LYS A 250 -17.38 -19.79 -18.55
CA LYS A 250 -18.13 -20.41 -19.64
C LYS A 250 -17.69 -21.87 -19.80
N GLN A 251 -18.59 -22.71 -20.30
CA GLN A 251 -18.21 -24.04 -20.79
C GLN A 251 -17.23 -23.87 -21.96
N GLY A 252 -16.11 -24.58 -21.93
CA GLY A 252 -15.02 -24.42 -22.89
C GLY A 252 -14.09 -23.24 -22.55
N ASP A 253 -13.64 -22.52 -23.56
CA ASP A 253 -12.55 -21.57 -23.43
C ASP A 253 -12.91 -20.30 -22.66
N ASN A 254 -12.04 -19.95 -21.71
CA ASN A 254 -12.07 -18.73 -20.94
C ASN A 254 -10.74 -17.99 -21.05
N ILE A 255 -10.81 -16.65 -21.04
CA ILE A 255 -9.66 -15.76 -21.14
C ILE A 255 -9.71 -14.76 -19.99
N LEU A 256 -8.60 -14.68 -19.24
CA LEU A 256 -8.37 -13.66 -18.23
C LEU A 256 -7.18 -12.80 -18.65
N GLU A 257 -7.42 -11.50 -18.88
CA GLU A 257 -6.39 -10.52 -19.20
C GLU A 257 -6.17 -9.63 -17.98
N ILE A 258 -4.92 -9.51 -17.56
CA ILE A 258 -4.52 -8.77 -16.36
C ILE A 258 -3.56 -7.67 -16.76
N THR A 259 -3.79 -6.48 -16.24
CA THR A 259 -2.89 -5.34 -16.34
C THR A 259 -2.56 -4.85 -14.93
N ALA A 260 -1.29 -4.91 -14.56
CA ALA A 260 -0.77 -4.38 -13.32
C ALA A 260 0.11 -3.15 -13.62
N ARG A 261 0.02 -2.13 -12.80
CA ARG A 261 0.87 -0.92 -12.89
C ARG A 261 1.54 -0.67 -11.55
N ASP A 262 2.82 -0.36 -11.54
CA ASP A 262 3.56 0.09 -10.37
C ASP A 262 3.36 1.59 -10.08
N TYR A 263 4.03 2.08 -9.05
CA TYR A 263 3.98 3.48 -8.60
C TYR A 263 4.77 4.45 -9.51
N ARG A 264 5.59 3.93 -10.44
CA ARG A 264 6.33 4.72 -11.43
C ARG A 264 5.67 4.72 -12.81
N GLY A 265 4.58 3.95 -12.96
CA GLY A 265 3.81 3.87 -14.18
C GLY A 265 4.26 2.77 -15.14
N ASN A 266 5.23 1.92 -14.76
CA ASN A 266 5.59 0.75 -15.55
C ASN A 266 4.43 -0.25 -15.55
N ILE A 267 4.21 -0.94 -16.68
CA ILE A 267 3.02 -1.78 -16.90
C ILE A 267 3.43 -3.20 -17.19
N GLY A 268 2.94 -4.13 -16.36
CA GLY A 268 2.96 -5.57 -16.61
C GLY A 268 1.61 -6.05 -17.14
N VAL A 269 1.62 -6.87 -18.18
CA VAL A 269 0.41 -7.44 -18.78
C VAL A 269 0.58 -8.94 -18.93
N LYS A 270 -0.48 -9.69 -18.62
CA LYS A 270 -0.53 -11.14 -18.86
C LYS A 270 -1.92 -11.61 -19.21
N THR A 271 -1.98 -12.54 -20.15
CA THR A 271 -3.21 -13.22 -20.55
C THR A 271 -3.09 -14.69 -20.17
N PHE A 272 -4.07 -15.19 -19.42
CA PHE A 272 -4.25 -16.61 -19.12
C PHE A 272 -5.41 -17.16 -19.93
N ARG A 273 -5.20 -18.33 -20.54
CA ARG A 273 -6.22 -19.08 -21.27
C ARG A 273 -6.41 -20.43 -20.63
N TYR A 274 -7.65 -20.87 -20.49
CA TYR A 274 -7.96 -22.20 -19.98
C TYR A 274 -9.33 -22.63 -20.46
N SER A 275 -9.55 -23.94 -20.53
CA SER A 275 -10.87 -24.51 -20.82
C SER A 275 -11.52 -24.95 -19.52
N ALA A 276 -12.79 -24.59 -19.31
CA ALA A 276 -13.58 -25.00 -18.15
C ALA A 276 -14.61 -26.02 -18.55
N ASP A 277 -14.65 -27.16 -17.83
CA ASP A 277 -15.73 -28.09 -17.84
C ASP A 277 -16.65 -27.80 -16.64
N LEU A 278 -17.85 -27.28 -16.93
CA LEU A 278 -18.79 -26.83 -15.92
C LEU A 278 -19.72 -27.98 -15.53
N ASP A 279 -19.48 -28.55 -14.37
CA ASP A 279 -20.36 -29.53 -13.71
C ASP A 279 -21.10 -28.80 -12.57
N MET A 280 -21.93 -27.84 -12.96
CA MET A 280 -22.72 -27.07 -12.01
C MET A 280 -23.96 -27.89 -11.64
N GLU A 281 -24.04 -28.34 -10.38
CA GLU A 281 -25.30 -28.85 -9.87
C GLU A 281 -26.39 -27.79 -10.10
N GLN A 282 -27.44 -28.17 -10.82
CA GLN A 282 -28.63 -27.33 -10.96
C GLN A 282 -29.17 -27.12 -9.55
N THR A 283 -28.97 -25.93 -9.00
CA THR A 283 -29.67 -25.53 -7.78
C THR A 283 -31.17 -25.48 -8.15
N LEU A 284 -31.90 -26.55 -7.79
CA LEU A 284 -33.36 -26.59 -7.84
C LEU A 284 -33.98 -25.62 -6.86
#